data_2da50838b2388e0e1a8e4b5188cab5a5
#
_entry.id   2da50838b2388e0e1a8e4b5188cab5a5
#
_cell.length_a   1.000
_cell.length_b   1.000
_cell.length_c   1.000
_cell.angle_alpha   90.00
_cell.angle_beta   90.00
_cell.angle_gamma   90.00
#
_symmetry.space_group_name_H-M   'P 1'
#
loop_
_entity.id
_entity.type
_entity.pdbx_description
1 polymer ?
#
loop_
_entity_poly.entity_id
_entity_poly.type
_entity_poly.pdbx_seq_one_letter_code
_entity_poly.pdbx_strand_id
1 'polypeptide(L)'
;MRHSPLRIFIAAFILLILQVSSAHALEYYKNFDVIIKINEDSSINVTENITANVENINIKRGIKRAFPVEYTNEEGNSVYVGFDVIDVLLDGRKVNWRVDSDGRYKVVTIGDKDIIISPGLHTFTINYLSDRQLGFYEKYDELYWNVTGTQN
;
A
#
# COMPACT_ATOMS: atom_id res chain seq x y z
N MET A 1 0.63 58.92 -25.75
CA MET A 1 1.28 58.54 -24.50
C MET A 1 2.29 57.43 -24.83
N ARG A 2 3.60 57.74 -24.74
CA ARG A 2 4.65 56.74 -25.00
C ARG A 2 4.88 55.98 -23.70
N HIS A 3 4.47 54.73 -23.65
CA HIS A 3 4.78 53.86 -22.53
C HIS A 3 6.30 53.61 -22.52
N SER A 4 6.97 53.91 -21.38
CA SER A 4 8.39 53.71 -21.27
C SER A 4 8.72 52.21 -21.44
N PRO A 5 9.78 51.86 -22.20
CA PRO A 5 10.17 50.48 -22.45
C PRO A 5 10.37 49.71 -21.12
N LEU A 6 10.80 50.37 -20.06
CA LEU A 6 10.97 49.79 -18.74
C LEU A 6 9.65 49.24 -18.16
N ARG A 7 8.53 49.96 -18.36
CA ARG A 7 7.19 49.48 -17.87
C ARG A 7 6.73 48.26 -18.61
N ILE A 8 7.05 48.15 -19.91
CA ILE A 8 6.73 46.96 -20.74
C ILE A 8 7.58 45.77 -20.28
N PHE A 9 8.88 45.98 -20.00
CA PHE A 9 9.76 44.91 -19.48
C PHE A 9 9.32 44.42 -18.11
N ILE A 10 8.95 45.32 -17.18
CA ILE A 10 8.43 44.93 -15.86
C ILE A 10 7.14 44.18 -15.98
N ALA A 11 6.21 44.60 -16.83
CA ALA A 11 4.92 43.87 -17.04
C ALA A 11 5.15 42.51 -17.68
N ALA A 12 6.06 42.38 -18.64
CA ALA A 12 6.40 41.08 -19.27
C ALA A 12 7.09 40.13 -18.25
N PHE A 13 7.96 40.65 -17.38
CA PHE A 13 8.62 39.87 -16.33
C PHE A 13 7.62 39.37 -15.27
N ILE A 14 6.67 40.24 -14.87
CA ILE A 14 5.59 39.84 -13.93
C ILE A 14 4.70 38.79 -14.57
N LEU A 15 4.35 38.88 -15.86
CA LEU A 15 3.57 37.91 -16.57
C LEU A 15 4.28 36.54 -16.69
N LEU A 16 5.61 36.55 -16.81
CA LEU A 16 6.44 35.34 -16.87
C LEU A 16 6.47 34.60 -15.51
N ILE A 17 6.48 35.36 -14.39
CA ILE A 17 6.47 34.78 -13.03
C ILE A 17 5.11 34.15 -12.69
N LEU A 18 4.01 34.61 -13.30
CA LEU A 18 2.66 34.07 -13.11
C LEU A 18 2.43 32.71 -13.80
N GLN A 19 3.37 32.23 -14.62
CA GLN A 19 3.33 30.93 -15.29
C GLN A 19 3.91 29.80 -14.41
N VAL A 20 3.88 29.91 -13.08
CA VAL A 20 4.23 28.79 -12.19
C VAL A 20 3.12 27.75 -12.32
N SER A 21 3.29 26.84 -13.25
CA SER A 21 2.46 25.63 -13.32
C SER A 21 2.59 24.91 -11.98
N SER A 22 1.47 24.69 -11.30
CA SER A 22 1.44 23.85 -10.11
C SER A 22 1.91 22.46 -10.53
N ALA A 23 3.15 22.10 -10.22
CA ALA A 23 3.61 20.73 -10.34
C ALA A 23 2.80 19.90 -9.35
N HIS A 24 1.76 19.21 -9.84
CA HIS A 24 1.07 18.23 -9.04
C HIS A 24 2.01 17.04 -8.88
N ALA A 25 2.45 16.78 -7.66
CA ALA A 25 3.17 15.56 -7.36
C ALA A 25 2.24 14.37 -7.63
N LEU A 26 2.80 13.32 -8.23
CA LEU A 26 2.03 12.12 -8.56
C LEU A 26 1.91 11.24 -7.31
N GLU A 27 0.69 10.76 -7.02
CA GLU A 27 0.46 9.77 -5.99
C GLU A 27 0.79 8.37 -6.54
N TYR A 28 1.67 7.63 -5.87
CA TYR A 28 2.15 6.31 -6.33
C TYR A 28 2.69 5.47 -5.16
N TYR A 29 2.70 4.16 -5.35
CA TYR A 29 3.44 3.24 -4.48
C TYR A 29 4.90 3.21 -4.92
N LYS A 30 5.79 3.67 -4.03
CA LYS A 30 7.23 3.77 -4.30
C LYS A 30 7.93 2.43 -4.10
N ASN A 31 7.54 1.70 -3.07
CA ASN A 31 8.19 0.46 -2.68
C ASN A 31 7.19 -0.51 -2.04
N PHE A 32 7.46 -1.81 -2.19
CA PHE A 32 6.69 -2.88 -1.60
C PHE A 32 7.66 -3.99 -1.19
N ASP A 33 8.10 -3.94 0.08
CA ASP A 33 9.02 -4.92 0.64
C ASP A 33 8.26 -5.95 1.46
N VAL A 34 8.56 -7.23 1.26
CA VAL A 34 7.95 -8.32 2.02
C VAL A 34 9.04 -9.19 2.63
N ILE A 35 8.92 -9.43 3.92
CA ILE A 35 9.75 -10.38 4.68
C ILE A 35 8.84 -11.52 5.12
N ILE A 36 9.21 -12.75 4.75
CA ILE A 36 8.49 -13.96 5.14
C ILE A 36 9.41 -14.82 5.99
N LYS A 37 8.96 -15.16 7.19
CA LYS A 37 9.62 -16.12 8.07
C LYS A 37 8.74 -17.36 8.20
N ILE A 38 9.27 -18.50 7.76
CA ILE A 38 8.62 -19.80 7.92
C ILE A 38 8.91 -20.32 9.33
N ASN A 39 7.85 -20.75 10.03
CA ASN A 39 7.92 -21.33 11.36
C ASN A 39 7.97 -22.87 11.29
N GLU A 40 8.39 -23.51 12.37
CA GLU A 40 8.51 -24.98 12.47
C GLU A 40 7.17 -25.71 12.31
N ASP A 41 6.05 -25.05 12.67
CA ASP A 41 4.69 -25.55 12.52
C ASP A 41 4.10 -25.32 11.13
N SER A 42 4.92 -24.89 10.18
CA SER A 42 4.53 -24.57 8.79
C SER A 42 3.64 -23.33 8.65
N SER A 43 3.42 -22.57 9.72
CA SER A 43 2.87 -21.23 9.60
C SER A 43 3.94 -20.24 9.11
N ILE A 44 3.52 -19.08 8.62
CA ILE A 44 4.44 -18.02 8.20
C ILE A 44 4.12 -16.71 8.91
N ASN A 45 5.15 -16.05 9.42
CA ASN A 45 5.05 -14.65 9.81
C ASN A 45 5.46 -13.77 8.64
N VAL A 46 4.61 -12.82 8.30
CA VAL A 46 4.84 -11.92 7.17
C VAL A 46 4.85 -10.49 7.65
N THR A 47 5.83 -9.73 7.18
CA THR A 47 5.90 -8.28 7.32
C THR A 47 5.86 -7.66 5.93
N GLU A 48 4.80 -6.89 5.63
CA GLU A 48 4.72 -6.08 4.41
C GLU A 48 5.02 -4.62 4.75
N ASN A 49 5.99 -4.00 4.06
CA ASN A 49 6.26 -2.56 4.13
C ASN A 49 5.91 -1.92 2.80
N ILE A 50 4.85 -1.14 2.80
CA ILE A 50 4.31 -0.47 1.61
C ILE A 50 4.60 1.02 1.72
N THR A 51 5.53 1.53 0.92
CA THR A 51 5.84 2.96 0.89
C THR A 51 5.09 3.63 -0.25
N ALA A 52 4.28 4.63 0.09
CA ALA A 52 3.50 5.41 -0.86
C ALA A 52 3.82 6.90 -0.78
N ASN A 53 3.81 7.58 -1.92
CA ASN A 53 3.76 9.05 -1.97
C ASN A 53 2.30 9.47 -1.89
N VAL A 54 1.93 10.11 -0.78
CA VAL A 54 0.58 10.59 -0.48
C VAL A 54 0.45 12.03 -0.94
N GLU A 55 -0.57 12.32 -1.74
CA GLU A 55 -0.87 13.69 -2.21
C GLU A 55 -2.33 14.08 -1.92
N ASN A 56 -3.03 13.28 -1.10
CA ASN A 56 -4.44 13.46 -0.75
C ASN A 56 -5.40 13.46 -1.95
N ILE A 57 -5.02 12.75 -3.03
CA ILE A 57 -5.87 12.54 -4.21
C ILE A 57 -6.73 11.30 -3.97
N ASN A 58 -6.11 10.12 -3.94
CA ASN A 58 -6.73 8.82 -3.66
C ASN A 58 -6.40 8.34 -2.24
N ILE A 59 -5.14 8.49 -1.81
CA ILE A 59 -4.67 8.15 -0.46
C ILE A 59 -4.82 9.40 0.43
N LYS A 60 -5.91 9.45 1.22
CA LYS A 60 -6.21 10.59 2.09
C LYS A 60 -6.08 10.25 3.57
N ARG A 61 -6.62 9.11 3.96
CA ARG A 61 -6.75 8.70 5.37
C ARG A 61 -6.12 7.37 5.67
N GLY A 62 -5.52 6.73 4.65
CA GLY A 62 -4.90 5.42 4.73
C GLY A 62 -5.08 4.63 3.46
N ILE A 63 -4.76 3.34 3.54
CA ILE A 63 -4.84 2.41 2.43
C ILE A 63 -5.69 1.19 2.78
N LYS A 64 -6.10 0.45 1.75
CA LYS A 64 -6.70 -0.89 1.89
C LYS A 64 -5.78 -1.91 1.25
N ARG A 65 -5.56 -3.03 1.94
CA ARG A 65 -4.79 -4.16 1.45
C ARG A 65 -5.66 -5.42 1.50
N ALA A 66 -5.90 -6.02 0.34
CA ALA A 66 -6.69 -7.24 0.24
C ALA A 66 -5.75 -8.46 0.21
N PHE A 67 -6.10 -9.49 1.00
CA PHE A 67 -5.39 -10.75 1.11
C PHE A 67 -6.31 -11.89 0.71
N PRO A 68 -5.99 -12.68 -0.33
CA PRO A 68 -6.78 -13.85 -0.67
C PRO A 68 -6.63 -14.90 0.43
N VAL A 69 -7.75 -15.41 0.92
CA VAL A 69 -7.80 -16.44 1.98
C VAL A 69 -8.57 -17.70 1.55
N GLU A 70 -9.05 -17.70 0.32
CA GLU A 70 -9.68 -18.85 -0.31
C GLU A 70 -9.09 -19.05 -1.71
N TYR A 71 -8.60 -20.25 -1.96
CA TYR A 71 -8.01 -20.68 -3.23
C TYR A 71 -8.77 -21.89 -3.75
N THR A 72 -8.65 -22.16 -5.04
CA THR A 72 -9.14 -23.41 -5.64
C THR A 72 -7.94 -24.28 -5.97
N ASN A 73 -7.89 -25.51 -5.43
CA ASN A 73 -6.82 -26.45 -5.74
C ASN A 73 -7.03 -27.10 -7.13
N GLU A 74 -6.07 -27.90 -7.57
CA GLU A 74 -6.12 -28.60 -8.88
C GLU A 74 -7.33 -29.51 -9.04
N GLU A 75 -7.86 -30.04 -7.94
CA GLU A 75 -9.04 -30.90 -7.91
C GLU A 75 -10.37 -30.13 -7.93
N GLY A 76 -10.31 -28.79 -7.91
CA GLY A 76 -11.51 -27.92 -7.89
C GLY A 76 -12.07 -27.64 -6.50
N ASN A 77 -11.41 -28.08 -5.43
CA ASN A 77 -11.89 -27.87 -4.06
C ASN A 77 -11.43 -26.50 -3.52
N SER A 78 -12.26 -25.87 -2.69
CA SER A 78 -11.86 -24.65 -1.96
C SER A 78 -10.89 -24.99 -0.83
N VAL A 79 -9.76 -24.29 -0.80
CA VAL A 79 -8.76 -24.35 0.27
C VAL A 79 -8.76 -23.00 0.98
N TYR A 80 -8.92 -23.02 2.29
CA TYR A 80 -8.89 -21.83 3.14
C TYR A 80 -7.58 -21.75 3.88
N VAL A 81 -6.95 -20.57 3.84
CA VAL A 81 -5.71 -20.26 4.58
C VAL A 81 -6.03 -19.39 5.77
N GLY A 82 -5.27 -19.55 6.85
CA GLY A 82 -5.36 -18.65 8.00
C GLY A 82 -4.79 -17.29 7.68
N PHE A 83 -5.35 -16.25 8.31
CA PHE A 83 -4.86 -14.88 8.19
C PHE A 83 -5.22 -14.09 9.44
N ASP A 84 -4.21 -13.84 10.28
CA ASP A 84 -4.36 -13.14 11.56
C ASP A 84 -3.40 -11.94 11.61
N VAL A 85 -3.94 -10.73 11.60
CA VAL A 85 -3.15 -9.50 11.71
C VAL A 85 -2.67 -9.33 13.14
N ILE A 86 -1.35 -9.21 13.33
CA ILE A 86 -0.70 -9.02 14.62
C ILE A 86 -0.68 -7.55 14.99
N ASP A 87 -0.17 -6.71 14.10
CA ASP A 87 -0.17 -5.25 14.26
C ASP A 87 -0.06 -4.53 12.92
N VAL A 88 -0.37 -3.23 12.95
CA VAL A 88 -0.23 -2.35 11.79
C VAL A 88 0.36 -1.02 12.23
N LEU A 89 1.35 -0.54 11.47
CA LEU A 89 2.04 0.71 11.75
C LEU A 89 1.97 1.66 10.56
N LEU A 90 1.98 2.95 10.83
CA LEU A 90 2.23 4.02 9.87
C LEU A 90 3.46 4.79 10.34
N ASP A 91 4.51 4.81 9.51
CA ASP A 91 5.81 5.42 9.83
C ASP A 91 6.39 4.93 11.16
N GLY A 92 6.25 3.62 11.42
CA GLY A 92 6.73 2.95 12.64
C GLY A 92 5.89 3.22 13.89
N ARG A 93 4.75 3.91 13.78
CA ARG A 93 3.85 4.20 14.91
C ARG A 93 2.54 3.46 14.76
N LYS A 94 1.94 3.03 15.86
CA LYS A 94 0.62 2.39 15.87
C LYS A 94 -0.41 3.31 15.21
N VAL A 95 -1.22 2.73 14.33
CA VAL A 95 -2.32 3.40 13.63
C VAL A 95 -3.60 2.58 13.79
N ASN A 96 -4.76 3.20 13.67
CA ASN A 96 -6.03 2.49 13.67
C ASN A 96 -6.13 1.60 12.42
N TRP A 97 -6.64 0.40 12.58
CA TRP A 97 -6.89 -0.54 11.51
C TRP A 97 -8.06 -1.46 11.84
N ARG A 98 -8.61 -2.10 10.82
CA ARG A 98 -9.62 -3.15 10.95
C ARG A 98 -9.47 -4.17 9.83
N VAL A 99 -9.99 -5.37 10.05
CA VAL A 99 -10.10 -6.43 9.04
C VAL A 99 -11.56 -6.69 8.73
N ASP A 100 -11.91 -6.60 7.48
CA ASP A 100 -13.23 -6.94 6.96
C ASP A 100 -13.11 -8.19 6.07
N SER A 101 -14.20 -8.98 5.93
CA SER A 101 -14.28 -10.08 4.96
C SER A 101 -15.02 -9.60 3.73
N ASP A 102 -14.44 -9.84 2.56
CA ASP A 102 -15.03 -9.49 1.26
C ASP A 102 -14.88 -10.68 0.30
N GLY A 103 -15.87 -11.54 0.27
CA GLY A 103 -15.84 -12.77 -0.50
C GLY A 103 -14.66 -13.65 -0.11
N ARG A 104 -13.76 -13.92 -1.06
CA ARG A 104 -12.56 -14.75 -0.90
C ARG A 104 -11.36 -14.01 -0.28
N TYR A 105 -11.56 -12.77 0.18
CA TYR A 105 -10.51 -11.90 0.67
C TYR A 105 -10.75 -11.48 2.12
N LYS A 106 -9.65 -11.27 2.86
CA LYS A 106 -9.60 -10.41 4.04
C LYS A 106 -9.06 -9.06 3.60
N VAL A 107 -9.74 -7.98 3.97
CA VAL A 107 -9.33 -6.61 3.62
C VAL A 107 -8.89 -5.89 4.88
N VAL A 108 -7.60 -5.59 4.98
CA VAL A 108 -7.05 -4.74 6.03
C VAL A 108 -7.22 -3.29 5.60
N THR A 109 -8.04 -2.54 6.33
CA THR A 109 -8.16 -1.08 6.17
C THR A 109 -7.27 -0.43 7.22
N ILE A 110 -6.31 0.37 6.79
CA ILE A 110 -5.32 1.05 7.63
C ILE A 110 -5.61 2.53 7.63
N GLY A 111 -5.67 3.14 8.80
CA GLY A 111 -5.89 4.57 8.97
C GLY A 111 -7.16 4.87 9.74
N ASP A 112 -7.46 6.16 9.88
CA ASP A 112 -8.60 6.67 10.63
C ASP A 112 -9.47 7.55 9.73
N LYS A 113 -10.80 7.39 9.83
CA LYS A 113 -11.77 8.17 9.04
C LYS A 113 -11.71 9.68 9.31
N ASP A 114 -11.21 10.06 10.47
CA ASP A 114 -11.17 11.44 10.94
C ASP A 114 -9.78 12.09 10.81
N ILE A 115 -8.74 11.30 10.45
CA ILE A 115 -7.35 11.76 10.35
C ILE A 115 -6.90 11.74 8.89
N ILE A 116 -6.50 12.90 8.38
CA ILE A 116 -5.87 13.03 7.06
C ILE A 116 -4.37 12.85 7.22
N ILE A 117 -3.78 11.97 6.42
CA ILE A 117 -2.33 11.77 6.34
C ILE A 117 -1.70 12.99 5.66
N SER A 118 -0.60 13.52 6.19
CA SER A 118 0.12 14.64 5.55
C SER A 118 0.63 14.24 4.16
N PRO A 119 0.72 15.15 3.19
CA PRO A 119 1.40 14.85 1.93
C PRO A 119 2.86 14.44 2.14
N GLY A 120 3.35 13.53 1.29
CA GLY A 120 4.72 13.04 1.30
C GLY A 120 4.83 11.52 1.33
N LEU A 121 6.06 11.03 1.55
CA LEU A 121 6.34 9.60 1.64
C LEU A 121 5.95 9.04 3.00
N HIS A 122 5.13 8.01 3.00
CA HIS A 122 4.68 7.28 4.18
C HIS A 122 4.85 5.78 3.99
N THR A 123 5.23 5.07 5.06
CA THR A 123 5.38 3.62 5.06
C THR A 123 4.31 2.99 5.94
N PHE A 124 3.47 2.18 5.33
CA PHE A 124 2.47 1.33 5.98
C PHE A 124 3.10 -0.04 6.20
N THR A 125 3.19 -0.48 7.46
CA THR A 125 3.70 -1.80 7.82
C THR A 125 2.54 -2.66 8.33
N ILE A 126 2.42 -3.88 7.79
CA ILE A 126 1.41 -4.87 8.20
C ILE A 126 2.18 -6.11 8.65
N ASN A 127 2.03 -6.51 9.91
CA ASN A 127 2.55 -7.76 10.43
C ASN A 127 1.39 -8.75 10.65
N TYR A 128 1.50 -9.94 10.08
CA TYR A 128 0.46 -10.96 10.17
C TYR A 128 1.01 -12.38 10.16
N LEU A 129 0.24 -13.30 10.69
CA LEU A 129 0.44 -14.74 10.64
C LEU A 129 -0.48 -15.32 9.57
N SER A 130 0.03 -16.27 8.79
CA SER A 130 -0.77 -17.08 7.87
C SER A 130 -0.38 -18.54 7.98
N ASP A 131 -1.31 -19.44 7.69
CA ASP A 131 -1.07 -20.87 7.65
C ASP A 131 -1.47 -21.48 6.29
N ARG A 132 -1.12 -22.76 6.06
CA ARG A 132 -1.48 -23.49 4.84
C ARG A 132 -1.05 -22.83 3.54
N GLN A 133 0.10 -22.12 3.58
CA GLN A 133 0.74 -21.48 2.43
C GLN A 133 1.86 -22.33 1.83
N LEU A 134 2.26 -23.42 2.51
CA LEU A 134 3.32 -24.31 2.08
C LEU A 134 2.73 -25.56 1.44
N GLY A 135 3.25 -25.91 0.26
CA GLY A 135 3.03 -27.21 -0.38
C GLY A 135 4.20 -28.13 -0.03
N PHE A 136 3.87 -29.38 0.37
CA PHE A 136 4.87 -30.41 0.68
C PHE A 136 4.81 -31.50 -0.37
N TYR A 137 5.90 -31.69 -1.12
CA TYR A 137 6.01 -32.64 -2.20
C TYR A 137 7.15 -33.63 -1.90
N GLU A 138 7.17 -34.76 -2.59
CA GLU A 138 8.15 -35.84 -2.36
C GLU A 138 9.61 -35.38 -2.48
N LYS A 139 9.90 -34.38 -3.33
CA LYS A 139 11.25 -33.93 -3.65
C LYS A 139 11.57 -32.51 -3.24
N TYR A 140 10.58 -31.72 -2.87
CA TYR A 140 10.76 -30.30 -2.49
C TYR A 140 9.54 -29.80 -1.70
N ASP A 141 9.76 -28.74 -0.96
CA ASP A 141 8.70 -27.94 -0.35
C ASP A 141 8.55 -26.64 -1.12
N GLU A 142 7.36 -26.11 -1.24
CA GLU A 142 7.05 -24.91 -2.02
C GLU A 142 6.29 -23.89 -1.19
N LEU A 143 6.74 -22.64 -1.25
CA LEU A 143 5.96 -21.48 -0.84
C LEU A 143 5.54 -20.72 -2.09
N TYR A 144 4.27 -20.76 -2.46
CA TYR A 144 3.71 -19.92 -3.50
C TYR A 144 3.18 -18.63 -2.91
N TRP A 145 3.83 -17.50 -3.21
CA TRP A 145 3.50 -16.21 -2.61
C TRP A 145 3.45 -15.09 -3.64
N ASN A 146 2.32 -14.38 -3.69
CA ASN A 146 2.17 -13.21 -4.54
C ASN A 146 2.34 -11.93 -3.70
N VAL A 147 3.49 -11.28 -3.84
CA VAL A 147 3.89 -10.11 -3.06
C VAL A 147 2.93 -8.94 -3.23
N THR A 148 2.58 -8.59 -4.46
CA THR A 148 1.79 -7.38 -4.74
C THR A 148 0.29 -7.63 -4.81
N GLY A 149 -0.14 -8.89 -4.86
CA GLY A 149 -1.51 -9.29 -5.09
C GLY A 149 -1.87 -9.32 -6.59
N THR A 150 -3.06 -9.81 -6.90
CA THR A 150 -3.56 -9.99 -8.28
C THR A 150 -4.56 -8.92 -8.69
N GLN A 151 -4.88 -7.98 -7.81
CA GLN A 151 -5.82 -6.89 -8.09
C GLN A 151 -5.06 -5.62 -8.43
N ASN A 152 -5.17 -5.22 -9.69
CA ASN A 152 -4.77 -3.91 -10.21
C ASN A 152 -5.94 -2.94 -10.07
#